data_a10b388508d95ab6d42900efe2d26e60
#
_entry.id   a10b388508d95ab6d42900efe2d26e60
#
_cell.length_a   1.000
_cell.length_b   1.000
_cell.length_c   1.000
_cell.angle_alpha   90.00
_cell.angle_beta   90.00
_cell.angle_gamma   90.00
#
_symmetry.space_group_name_H-M   'P 1'
#
loop_
_entity.id
_entity.type
_entity.pdbx_description
1 polymer ?
#
loop_
_entity_poly.entity_id
_entity_poly.type
_entity_poly.pdbx_seq_one_letter_code
_entity_poly.pdbx_strand_id
1 'polypeptide(L)'
;MRRWACALALALVLVPSAGAADPPAPSSFPPENVHGDATRPCGRSTFSLACAFSPVVGGPRLTEHVVVARFLDEPEVARWLDRYPRRPSTDATFDKATRRWTVRVWSGKAGEVALGKVEDGDGRVSEAWTGPQVAWKMARGRVGSFGGTVLNAWWVWIPLSAVFLVGLVDRRRLWSLHTLDLLVLLSFGLSLWFFNRGEIFRSAPLAVPPLAYLLVRTAWIGFRGRAVNPALSWPVWVLAAVAMFLGGLRIGLNLESPRGVIDVGYAGVIGADRILDGQAPYGHMPVEDSRPACGKADADGAIRDRIQQNGRCESANPRGDTYGPMAYLAYVPAVLTFGWSGKWDALPAAHATAIGFDLLVILGLIMVGRRFGGTPLAVALAFGWVAFPFTAYAVNSNTNDAIMPAILVWGFWLATSPVARGTAVALAGWTKFAALLLAPLWLTYPNGLQRRTAVRFAAAFTVASLAVLAVLLLEPSLVAGARTFLDRTLGFQLERDSPFSPWDWGQYHARGIPDLAAVQLILQVAVLALAGVVAAIPRRKGPLELAALSAAVLLGFELALTHWSYLYIPWFLPFVLLGLLLPRRAT
;
A
#
# COMPACT_ATOMS: atom_id res chain seq x y z
N MET A 1 -35.20 13.55 -0.36
CA MET A 1 -33.83 13.43 -0.87
C MET A 1 -32.72 13.66 0.20
N ARG A 2 -33.02 14.06 1.44
CA ARG A 2 -32.02 14.19 2.54
C ARG A 2 -31.64 12.87 3.23
N ARG A 3 -32.37 11.78 3.01
CA ARG A 3 -32.15 10.47 3.70
C ARG A 3 -31.16 9.53 3.00
N TRP A 4 -30.86 9.71 1.73
CA TRP A 4 -30.01 8.80 0.96
C TRP A 4 -28.52 9.16 0.98
N ALA A 5 -28.17 10.43 1.17
CA ALA A 5 -26.77 10.85 1.32
C ALA A 5 -26.18 10.44 2.68
N CYS A 6 -27.01 10.30 3.70
CA CYS A 6 -26.59 9.77 5.00
C CYS A 6 -26.44 8.26 5.01
N ALA A 7 -27.16 7.53 4.15
CA ALA A 7 -27.12 6.07 4.16
C ALA A 7 -25.78 5.52 3.61
N LEU A 8 -25.18 6.19 2.61
CA LEU A 8 -23.87 5.75 2.09
C LEU A 8 -22.73 6.05 3.08
N ALA A 9 -22.81 7.17 3.81
CA ALA A 9 -21.82 7.49 4.84
C ALA A 9 -22.03 6.64 6.11
N LEU A 10 -23.28 6.28 6.45
CA LEU A 10 -23.57 5.40 7.59
C LEU A 10 -23.24 3.93 7.30
N ALA A 11 -23.36 3.47 6.05
CA ALA A 11 -22.98 2.10 5.68
C ALA A 11 -21.46 1.85 5.82
N LEU A 12 -20.65 2.92 5.77
CA LEU A 12 -19.19 2.84 6.03
C LEU A 12 -18.82 2.92 7.53
N VAL A 13 -19.76 3.32 8.40
CA VAL A 13 -19.47 3.64 9.82
C VAL A 13 -20.18 2.71 10.81
N LEU A 14 -21.28 2.06 10.39
CA LEU A 14 -22.12 1.25 11.29
C LEU A 14 -22.14 -0.24 10.95
N VAL A 15 -21.01 -0.81 10.60
CA VAL A 15 -20.84 -2.23 10.83
C VAL A 15 -20.30 -2.35 12.27
N PRO A 16 -21.09 -2.85 13.24
CA PRO A 16 -20.51 -3.24 14.51
C PRO A 16 -19.40 -4.23 14.16
N SER A 17 -18.27 -4.11 14.81
CA SER A 17 -17.27 -5.16 14.82
C SER A 17 -18.01 -6.45 15.20
N ALA A 18 -18.47 -7.18 14.19
CA ALA A 18 -18.89 -8.55 14.37
C ALA A 18 -17.68 -9.20 15.00
N GLY A 19 -17.82 -9.63 16.25
CA GLY A 19 -16.74 -10.29 16.94
C GLY A 19 -16.22 -11.34 15.99
N ALA A 20 -14.94 -11.26 15.66
CA ALA A 20 -14.28 -12.16 14.75
C ALA A 20 -14.75 -13.56 15.13
N ALA A 21 -15.43 -14.22 14.22
CA ALA A 21 -15.69 -15.65 14.39
C ALA A 21 -14.31 -16.25 14.62
N ASP A 22 -14.14 -16.94 15.74
CA ASP A 22 -12.86 -17.59 16.04
C ASP A 22 -12.42 -18.30 14.77
N PRO A 23 -11.22 -18.03 14.25
CA PRO A 23 -10.71 -18.79 13.12
C PRO A 23 -10.84 -20.26 13.52
N PRO A 24 -11.29 -21.14 12.62
CA PRO A 24 -11.46 -22.55 12.96
C PRO A 24 -10.18 -22.98 13.65
N ALA A 25 -10.31 -23.53 14.85
CA ALA A 25 -9.18 -24.04 15.59
C ALA A 25 -8.37 -24.88 14.61
N PRO A 26 -7.04 -24.71 14.51
CA PRO A 26 -6.25 -25.50 13.59
C PRO A 26 -6.69 -26.94 13.79
N SER A 27 -7.20 -27.53 12.71
CA SER A 27 -7.67 -28.91 12.75
C SER A 27 -6.58 -29.69 13.45
N SER A 28 -6.92 -30.28 14.60
CA SER A 28 -6.03 -31.23 15.23
C SER A 28 -5.79 -32.30 14.18
N PHE A 29 -4.70 -32.20 13.44
CA PHE A 29 -4.25 -33.29 12.62
C PHE A 29 -4.12 -34.47 13.57
N PRO A 30 -4.80 -35.59 13.30
CA PRO A 30 -4.53 -36.78 14.05
C PRO A 30 -3.02 -36.98 13.96
N PRO A 31 -2.33 -37.36 15.03
CA PRO A 31 -0.91 -37.63 14.95
C PRO A 31 -0.74 -38.65 13.82
N GLU A 32 -0.20 -38.21 12.70
CA GLU A 32 0.22 -39.12 11.68
C GLU A 32 1.13 -40.12 12.36
N ASN A 33 0.75 -41.37 12.29
CA ASN A 33 1.54 -42.48 12.83
C ASN A 33 2.93 -42.37 12.22
N VAL A 34 3.82 -41.67 12.90
CA VAL A 34 5.23 -41.79 12.67
C VAL A 34 5.53 -43.22 13.03
N HIS A 35 5.56 -44.11 12.06
CA HIS A 35 6.15 -45.42 12.18
C HIS A 35 7.64 -45.21 12.46
N GLY A 36 7.92 -44.78 13.68
CA GLY A 36 9.25 -44.78 14.24
C GLY A 36 9.67 -46.22 14.35
N ASP A 37 10.67 -46.59 13.58
CA ASP A 37 11.35 -47.88 13.66
C ASP A 37 11.65 -48.17 15.14
N ALA A 38 11.02 -49.23 15.68
CA ALA A 38 11.10 -49.63 17.08
C ALA A 38 12.50 -50.10 17.52
N THR A 39 13.50 -50.01 16.65
CA THR A 39 14.88 -50.48 16.88
C THR A 39 15.86 -49.36 17.24
N ARG A 40 15.42 -48.13 17.47
CA ARG A 40 16.32 -47.00 17.81
C ARG A 40 16.71 -47.00 19.28
N PRO A 41 18.00 -46.79 19.62
CA PRO A 41 18.53 -46.90 20.99
C PRO A 41 18.18 -45.68 21.89
N CYS A 42 17.42 -44.73 21.41
CA CYS A 42 17.01 -43.52 22.20
C CYS A 42 15.68 -43.74 22.88
N GLY A 43 15.68 -44.41 24.01
CA GLY A 43 14.53 -44.49 24.91
C GLY A 43 14.30 -43.18 25.65
N ARG A 44 13.07 -43.00 26.19
CA ARG A 44 12.55 -41.81 26.87
C ARG A 44 13.34 -41.27 28.06
N SER A 45 14.47 -41.84 28.46
CA SER A 45 15.13 -41.54 29.72
C SER A 45 16.56 -41.02 29.66
N THR A 46 17.14 -40.82 28.47
CA THR A 46 18.53 -40.32 28.39
C THR A 46 18.65 -39.20 27.38
N PHE A 47 18.76 -38.00 27.93
CA PHE A 47 19.20 -36.82 27.18
C PHE A 47 20.69 -36.98 26.83
N SER A 48 21.01 -37.72 25.79
CA SER A 48 22.35 -37.72 25.25
C SER A 48 22.41 -36.87 24.00
N LEU A 49 23.43 -36.04 23.85
CA LEU A 49 23.71 -35.25 22.65
C LEU A 49 23.64 -36.09 21.36
N ALA A 50 23.94 -37.41 21.44
CA ALA A 50 23.84 -38.35 20.32
C ALA A 50 22.42 -38.53 19.78
N CYS A 51 21.37 -38.32 20.61
CA CYS A 51 19.98 -38.41 20.20
C CYS A 51 19.44 -37.09 19.61
N ALA A 52 20.20 -36.00 19.70
CA ALA A 52 19.85 -34.73 19.09
C ALA A 52 20.10 -34.69 17.57
N PHE A 53 20.82 -35.65 17.04
CA PHE A 53 21.20 -35.72 15.62
C PHE A 53 20.58 -36.95 14.92
N SER A 54 19.99 -36.71 13.76
CA SER A 54 19.45 -37.78 12.92
C SER A 54 20.56 -38.32 11.99
N PRO A 55 20.94 -39.62 12.04
CA PRO A 55 21.95 -40.20 11.18
C PRO A 55 21.44 -40.51 9.76
N VAL A 56 20.19 -40.17 9.42
CA VAL A 56 19.60 -40.53 8.12
C VAL A 56 20.29 -39.78 7.00
N VAL A 57 20.85 -40.48 6.05
CA VAL A 57 21.46 -39.89 4.84
C VAL A 57 20.40 -39.11 4.08
N GLY A 58 20.61 -37.80 3.92
CA GLY A 58 19.68 -36.89 3.26
C GLY A 58 18.58 -36.31 4.15
N GLY A 59 18.45 -36.73 5.43
CA GLY A 59 17.52 -36.14 6.41
C GLY A 59 18.14 -34.97 7.17
N PRO A 60 17.35 -34.31 8.04
CA PRO A 60 17.86 -33.27 8.94
C PRO A 60 18.83 -33.87 9.96
N ARG A 61 19.83 -33.08 10.36
CA ARG A 61 20.78 -33.43 11.43
C ARG A 61 20.16 -33.23 12.81
N LEU A 62 19.42 -32.11 12.96
CA LEU A 62 18.76 -31.77 14.19
C LEU A 62 17.31 -32.28 14.21
N THR A 63 16.82 -32.61 15.38
CA THR A 63 15.41 -32.92 15.56
C THR A 63 14.58 -31.63 15.69
N GLU A 64 13.31 -31.69 15.32
CA GLU A 64 12.37 -30.57 15.46
C GLU A 64 12.39 -29.96 16.87
N HIS A 65 12.35 -30.81 17.91
CA HIS A 65 12.36 -30.36 19.30
C HIS A 65 13.61 -29.53 19.65
N VAL A 66 14.80 -29.95 19.19
CA VAL A 66 16.04 -29.22 19.42
C VAL A 66 16.04 -27.86 18.69
N VAL A 67 15.56 -27.85 17.47
CA VAL A 67 15.46 -26.63 16.64
C VAL A 67 14.49 -25.63 17.27
N VAL A 68 13.31 -26.09 17.68
CA VAL A 68 12.31 -25.26 18.37
C VAL A 68 12.88 -24.71 19.67
N ALA A 69 13.52 -25.53 20.51
CA ALA A 69 14.13 -25.07 21.75
C ALA A 69 15.18 -23.98 21.49
N ARG A 70 16.09 -24.19 20.52
CA ARG A 70 17.09 -23.18 20.13
C ARG A 70 16.48 -21.87 19.68
N PHE A 71 15.39 -21.93 18.90
CA PHE A 71 14.72 -20.73 18.44
C PHE A 71 13.99 -19.98 19.55
N LEU A 72 13.35 -20.69 20.48
CA LEU A 72 12.67 -20.10 21.64
C LEU A 72 13.66 -19.47 22.63
N ASP A 73 14.88 -20.00 22.73
CA ASP A 73 15.95 -19.46 23.57
C ASP A 73 16.65 -18.23 22.95
N GLU A 74 16.40 -17.93 21.68
CA GLU A 74 16.94 -16.71 21.05
C GLU A 74 16.49 -15.46 21.82
N PRO A 75 17.42 -14.57 22.25
CA PRO A 75 17.08 -13.46 23.15
C PRO A 75 15.97 -12.52 22.67
N GLU A 76 15.84 -12.30 21.37
CA GLU A 76 14.76 -11.48 20.80
C GLU A 76 13.41 -12.19 20.86
N VAL A 77 13.39 -13.48 20.56
CA VAL A 77 12.19 -14.33 20.59
C VAL A 77 11.72 -14.48 22.04
N ALA A 78 12.59 -14.87 22.95
CA ALA A 78 12.27 -15.03 24.38
C ALA A 78 11.67 -13.75 24.97
N ARG A 79 12.31 -12.58 24.76
CA ARG A 79 11.80 -11.27 25.23
C ARG A 79 10.44 -10.90 24.63
N TRP A 80 10.16 -11.31 23.41
CA TRP A 80 8.85 -11.08 22.81
C TRP A 80 7.80 -11.99 23.41
N LEU A 81 8.10 -13.27 23.58
CA LEU A 81 7.19 -14.28 24.10
C LEU A 81 6.86 -14.08 25.59
N ASP A 82 7.74 -13.46 26.38
CA ASP A 82 7.47 -13.07 27.77
C ASP A 82 6.25 -12.13 27.93
N ARG A 83 5.79 -11.52 26.83
CA ARG A 83 4.59 -10.67 26.82
C ARG A 83 3.29 -11.47 26.84
N TYR A 84 3.35 -12.78 26.64
CA TYR A 84 2.20 -13.66 26.58
C TYR A 84 2.07 -14.55 27.82
N PRO A 85 0.84 -14.73 28.36
CA PRO A 85 0.64 -15.47 29.60
C PRO A 85 0.69 -16.98 29.43
N ARG A 86 0.58 -17.51 28.21
CA ARG A 86 0.51 -18.93 27.90
C ARG A 86 1.68 -19.34 27.01
N ARG A 87 2.10 -20.61 27.15
CA ARG A 87 3.08 -21.20 26.25
C ARG A 87 2.56 -21.15 24.81
N PRO A 88 3.38 -20.68 23.86
CA PRO A 88 3.02 -20.63 22.44
C PRO A 88 2.93 -22.04 21.87
N SER A 89 2.18 -22.21 20.78
CA SER A 89 2.29 -23.37 19.90
C SER A 89 3.40 -23.14 18.87
N THR A 90 4.09 -24.22 18.49
CA THR A 90 5.24 -24.15 17.60
C THR A 90 5.12 -25.18 16.49
N ASP A 91 5.69 -24.87 15.33
CA ASP A 91 5.87 -25.76 14.18
C ASP A 91 7.26 -25.52 13.59
N ALA A 92 7.91 -26.59 13.12
CA ALA A 92 9.18 -26.47 12.46
C ALA A 92 9.23 -27.36 11.21
N THR A 93 9.51 -26.73 10.07
CA THR A 93 9.58 -27.39 8.76
C THR A 93 11.00 -27.37 8.25
N PHE A 94 11.53 -28.55 7.86
CA PHE A 94 12.86 -28.69 7.30
C PHE A 94 12.86 -28.52 5.78
N ASP A 95 13.67 -27.62 5.28
CA ASP A 95 13.95 -27.46 3.86
C ASP A 95 15.24 -28.22 3.48
N LYS A 96 15.07 -29.27 2.68
CA LYS A 96 16.18 -30.14 2.22
C LYS A 96 17.16 -29.40 1.29
N ALA A 97 16.67 -28.43 0.50
CA ALA A 97 17.48 -27.75 -0.50
C ALA A 97 18.47 -26.77 0.14
N THR A 98 17.99 -26.01 1.15
CA THR A 98 18.80 -25.03 1.87
C THR A 98 19.42 -25.59 3.15
N ARG A 99 19.02 -26.78 3.57
CA ARG A 99 19.38 -27.40 4.86
C ARG A 99 19.10 -26.51 6.07
N ARG A 100 17.94 -25.85 6.05
CA ARG A 100 17.47 -24.93 7.08
C ARG A 100 16.10 -25.34 7.58
N TRP A 101 15.88 -25.09 8.85
CA TRP A 101 14.58 -25.21 9.47
C TRP A 101 13.89 -23.87 9.47
N THR A 102 12.60 -23.85 9.12
CA THR A 102 11.72 -22.70 9.35
C THR A 102 10.90 -22.98 10.59
N VAL A 103 11.06 -22.16 11.62
CA VAL A 103 10.32 -22.27 12.88
C VAL A 103 9.28 -21.16 12.93
N ARG A 104 8.03 -21.55 13.25
CA ARG A 104 6.90 -20.64 13.43
C ARG A 104 6.34 -20.77 14.84
N VAL A 105 5.90 -19.67 15.40
CA VAL A 105 5.37 -19.61 16.77
C VAL A 105 4.07 -18.84 16.80
N TRP A 106 3.01 -19.44 17.35
CA TRP A 106 1.68 -18.83 17.46
C TRP A 106 1.28 -18.65 18.91
N SER A 107 0.56 -17.55 19.21
CA SER A 107 0.06 -17.26 20.56
C SER A 107 -1.42 -16.86 20.54
N GLY A 108 -2.30 -17.85 20.67
CA GLY A 108 -3.75 -17.64 20.78
C GLY A 108 -4.30 -16.72 19.68
N LYS A 109 -5.05 -15.68 20.09
CA LYS A 109 -5.67 -14.71 19.16
C LYS A 109 -4.65 -13.82 18.41
N ALA A 110 -3.43 -13.71 18.90
CA ALA A 110 -2.38 -12.92 18.27
C ALA A 110 -1.84 -13.54 16.96
N GLY A 111 -2.25 -14.78 16.66
CA GLY A 111 -1.79 -15.47 15.48
C GLY A 111 -0.29 -15.81 15.52
N GLU A 112 0.40 -15.71 14.39
CA GLU A 112 1.84 -15.97 14.28
C GLU A 112 2.62 -14.80 14.87
N VAL A 113 3.32 -15.04 15.98
CA VAL A 113 4.02 -14.01 16.77
C VAL A 113 5.53 -14.07 16.66
N ALA A 114 6.09 -15.17 16.15
CA ALA A 114 7.50 -15.25 15.80
C ALA A 114 7.72 -16.22 14.64
N LEU A 115 8.69 -15.89 13.80
CA LEU A 115 9.11 -16.64 12.63
C LEU A 115 10.64 -16.58 12.54
N GLY A 116 11.29 -17.71 12.24
CA GLY A 116 12.72 -17.67 12.03
C GLY A 116 13.29 -18.87 11.30
N LYS A 117 14.61 -18.81 11.10
CA LYS A 117 15.36 -19.89 10.44
C LYS A 117 16.50 -20.35 11.33
N VAL A 118 16.65 -21.67 11.41
CA VAL A 118 17.72 -22.34 12.16
C VAL A 118 18.53 -23.21 11.20
N GLU A 119 19.84 -23.08 11.25
CA GLU A 119 20.77 -23.88 10.44
C GLU A 119 20.81 -25.31 10.97
N ASP A 120 20.60 -26.30 10.10
CA ASP A 120 20.60 -27.71 10.46
C ASP A 120 21.99 -28.21 10.90
N GLY A 121 23.08 -27.54 10.46
CA GLY A 121 24.45 -27.95 10.72
C GLY A 121 24.89 -27.78 12.17
N ASP A 122 24.65 -26.61 12.74
CA ASP A 122 25.13 -26.19 14.05
C ASP A 122 24.03 -25.74 15.01
N GLY A 123 22.79 -25.63 14.53
CA GLY A 123 21.64 -25.16 15.32
C GLY A 123 21.65 -23.66 15.57
N ARG A 124 22.43 -22.89 14.81
CA ARG A 124 22.48 -21.44 14.93
C ARG A 124 21.20 -20.83 14.33
N VAL A 125 20.57 -19.91 15.07
CA VAL A 125 19.48 -19.10 14.56
C VAL A 125 20.05 -18.07 13.58
N SER A 126 19.71 -18.22 12.29
CA SER A 126 20.19 -17.33 11.23
C SER A 126 19.23 -16.18 10.95
N GLU A 127 17.95 -16.33 11.26
CA GLU A 127 16.91 -15.30 11.16
C GLU A 127 15.93 -15.44 12.33
N ALA A 128 15.58 -14.33 12.96
CA ALA A 128 14.54 -14.25 13.98
C ALA A 128 13.70 -12.97 13.76
N TRP A 129 12.39 -13.14 13.63
CA TRP A 129 11.42 -12.06 13.43
C TRP A 129 10.32 -12.20 14.47
N THR A 130 9.94 -11.10 15.14
CA THR A 130 8.97 -11.14 16.24
C THR A 130 7.88 -10.08 16.04
N GLY A 131 6.64 -10.42 16.44
CA GLY A 131 5.49 -9.52 16.36
C GLY A 131 5.31 -8.89 14.99
N PRO A 132 5.28 -7.54 14.87
CA PRO A 132 5.10 -6.85 13.59
C PRO A 132 6.13 -7.19 12.51
N GLN A 133 7.32 -7.64 12.92
CA GLN A 133 8.37 -8.02 11.98
C GLN A 133 8.01 -9.28 11.19
N VAL A 134 7.19 -10.16 11.73
CA VAL A 134 6.71 -11.36 11.02
C VAL A 134 5.93 -10.94 9.77
N ALA A 135 4.92 -10.09 9.94
CA ALA A 135 4.14 -9.58 8.81
C ALA A 135 5.00 -8.72 7.86
N TRP A 136 5.95 -7.95 8.38
CA TRP A 136 6.90 -7.19 7.57
C TRP A 136 7.79 -8.11 6.71
N LYS A 137 8.32 -9.20 7.28
CA LYS A 137 9.13 -10.18 6.55
C LYS A 137 8.32 -10.84 5.44
N MET A 138 7.07 -11.22 5.74
CA MET A 138 6.15 -11.82 4.76
C MET A 138 5.79 -10.84 3.63
N ALA A 139 5.48 -9.58 3.96
CA ALA A 139 5.05 -8.57 2.99
C ALA A 139 6.19 -8.05 2.10
N ARG A 140 7.44 -8.08 2.58
CA ARG A 140 8.56 -7.46 1.88
C ARG A 140 8.98 -8.18 0.60
N GLY A 141 8.72 -9.48 0.48
CA GLY A 141 9.11 -10.25 -0.69
C GLY A 141 10.63 -10.27 -0.91
N ARG A 142 11.05 -10.06 -2.15
CA ARG A 142 12.48 -10.00 -2.52
C ARG A 142 13.11 -8.68 -2.08
N VAL A 143 14.42 -8.73 -1.77
CA VAL A 143 15.21 -7.53 -1.54
C VAL A 143 15.14 -6.64 -2.80
N GLY A 144 14.77 -5.37 -2.61
CA GLY A 144 14.64 -4.40 -3.69
C GLY A 144 13.29 -4.39 -4.41
N SER A 145 12.31 -5.23 -4.05
CA SER A 145 10.96 -5.17 -4.65
C SER A 145 10.29 -3.82 -4.41
N PHE A 146 10.48 -3.24 -3.22
CA PHE A 146 9.96 -1.92 -2.88
C PHE A 146 11.00 -0.84 -3.21
N GLY A 147 10.74 -0.05 -4.24
CA GLY A 147 11.55 1.08 -4.66
C GLY A 147 12.86 0.75 -5.37
N GLY A 148 13.24 -0.52 -5.48
CA GLY A 148 14.55 -0.93 -6.00
C GLY A 148 15.69 -0.79 -4.98
N THR A 149 16.79 -1.52 -5.19
CA THR A 149 17.98 -1.47 -4.30
C THR A 149 18.72 -0.15 -4.40
N VAL A 150 18.84 0.40 -5.61
CA VAL A 150 19.58 1.64 -5.90
C VAL A 150 18.91 2.84 -5.24
N LEU A 151 17.59 2.99 -5.41
CA LEU A 151 16.87 4.14 -4.86
C LEU A 151 16.85 4.13 -3.33
N ASN A 152 16.78 2.95 -2.71
CA ASN A 152 16.81 2.81 -1.25
C ASN A 152 18.21 3.05 -0.63
N ALA A 153 19.25 3.13 -1.44
CA ALA A 153 20.59 3.44 -0.96
C ALA A 153 20.67 4.89 -0.47
N TRP A 154 21.24 5.11 0.73
CA TRP A 154 21.34 6.44 1.34
C TRP A 154 22.04 7.46 0.45
N TRP A 155 23.04 7.03 -0.33
CA TRP A 155 23.80 7.87 -1.27
C TRP A 155 23.00 8.29 -2.53
N VAL A 156 21.82 7.71 -2.77
CA VAL A 156 20.83 8.16 -3.78
C VAL A 156 19.70 8.93 -3.12
N TRP A 157 19.17 8.42 -2.00
CA TRP A 157 18.03 9.01 -1.31
C TRP A 157 18.32 10.42 -0.76
N ILE A 158 19.49 10.61 -0.13
CA ILE A 158 19.85 11.91 0.44
C ILE A 158 20.08 12.97 -0.66
N PRO A 159 20.87 12.74 -1.73
CA PRO A 159 21.00 13.69 -2.82
C PRO A 159 19.66 14.02 -3.49
N LEU A 160 18.79 13.03 -3.73
CA LEU A 160 17.49 13.26 -4.32
C LEU A 160 16.62 14.14 -3.41
N SER A 161 16.61 13.88 -2.11
CA SER A 161 15.94 14.71 -1.11
C SER A 161 16.49 16.14 -1.08
N ALA A 162 17.82 16.28 -1.18
CA ALA A 162 18.47 17.60 -1.26
C ALA A 162 18.09 18.36 -2.53
N VAL A 163 18.04 17.69 -3.68
CA VAL A 163 17.61 18.29 -4.96
C VAL A 163 16.16 18.77 -4.86
N PHE A 164 15.26 17.97 -4.30
CA PHE A 164 13.87 18.36 -4.07
C PHE A 164 13.78 19.63 -3.20
N LEU A 165 14.47 19.62 -2.05
CA LEU A 165 14.45 20.75 -1.11
C LEU A 165 15.04 22.02 -1.74
N VAL A 166 16.25 21.91 -2.31
CA VAL A 166 16.98 23.04 -2.89
C VAL A 166 16.24 23.64 -4.09
N GLY A 167 15.53 22.80 -4.88
CA GLY A 167 14.75 23.24 -6.04
C GLY A 167 13.50 24.03 -5.69
N LEU A 168 12.85 23.71 -4.56
CA LEU A 168 11.56 24.31 -4.18
C LEU A 168 11.66 25.33 -3.06
N VAL A 169 12.76 25.37 -2.28
CA VAL A 169 12.93 26.30 -1.17
C VAL A 169 13.02 27.75 -1.65
N ASP A 170 12.37 28.65 -0.91
CA ASP A 170 12.56 30.10 -1.07
C ASP A 170 13.82 30.53 -0.32
N ARG A 171 14.93 30.77 -1.06
CA ARG A 171 16.22 31.19 -0.49
C ARG A 171 16.19 32.51 0.25
N ARG A 172 15.20 33.37 -0.03
CA ARG A 172 15.03 34.65 0.66
C ARG A 172 14.36 34.49 2.02
N ARG A 173 13.68 33.32 2.23
CA ARG A 173 12.91 33.02 3.44
C ARG A 173 13.14 31.60 3.90
N LEU A 174 14.41 31.24 4.18
CA LEU A 174 14.78 29.89 4.61
C LEU A 174 14.02 29.43 5.88
N TRP A 175 13.82 30.36 6.82
CA TRP A 175 13.05 30.13 8.05
C TRP A 175 11.57 30.44 7.84
N SER A 176 10.92 29.75 6.93
CA SER A 176 9.50 29.93 6.60
C SER A 176 8.71 28.65 6.82
N LEU A 177 7.39 28.79 6.97
CA LEU A 177 6.50 27.63 6.99
C LEU A 177 6.59 26.79 5.70
N HIS A 178 6.87 27.43 4.55
CA HIS A 178 7.06 26.70 3.29
C HIS A 178 8.28 25.76 3.35
N THR A 179 9.39 26.23 3.91
CA THR A 179 10.58 25.38 4.11
C THR A 179 10.28 24.24 5.08
N LEU A 180 9.53 24.52 6.15
CA LEU A 180 9.08 23.49 7.08
C LEU A 180 8.17 22.47 6.40
N ASP A 181 7.22 22.92 5.54
CA ASP A 181 6.33 22.05 4.77
C ASP A 181 7.14 21.04 3.92
N LEU A 182 8.20 21.51 3.24
CA LEU A 182 9.10 20.67 2.44
C LEU A 182 9.91 19.68 3.30
N LEU A 183 10.44 20.14 4.45
CA LEU A 183 11.17 19.28 5.38
C LEU A 183 10.28 18.21 5.99
N VAL A 184 9.02 18.54 6.31
CA VAL A 184 8.05 17.59 6.82
C VAL A 184 7.71 16.54 5.76
N LEU A 185 7.55 16.93 4.49
CA LEU A 185 7.39 15.96 3.40
C LEU A 185 8.58 14.99 3.31
N LEU A 186 9.81 15.48 3.48
CA LEU A 186 11.01 14.63 3.45
C LEU A 186 11.18 13.78 4.72
N SER A 187 10.57 14.17 5.85
CA SER A 187 10.72 13.46 7.14
C SER A 187 10.12 12.05 7.13
N PHE A 188 9.21 11.73 6.21
CA PHE A 188 8.79 10.35 5.96
C PHE A 188 9.98 9.42 5.63
N GLY A 189 11.09 9.96 5.11
CA GLY A 189 12.32 9.22 4.85
C GLY A 189 12.94 8.62 6.12
N LEU A 190 12.82 9.30 7.27
CA LEU A 190 13.27 8.77 8.56
C LEU A 190 12.43 7.55 8.98
N SER A 191 11.11 7.64 8.81
CA SER A 191 10.21 6.51 9.06
C SER A 191 10.53 5.33 8.14
N LEU A 192 10.72 5.57 6.83
CA LEU A 192 11.10 4.55 5.86
C LEU A 192 12.45 3.89 6.19
N TRP A 193 13.40 4.65 6.72
CA TRP A 193 14.71 4.13 7.11
C TRP A 193 14.62 3.06 8.21
N PHE A 194 13.77 3.27 9.22
CA PHE A 194 13.46 2.26 10.23
C PHE A 194 12.66 1.09 9.64
N PHE A 195 11.67 1.37 8.78
CA PHE A 195 10.88 0.36 8.11
C PHE A 195 11.74 -0.62 7.31
N ASN A 196 12.71 -0.10 6.56
CA ASN A 196 13.63 -0.91 5.75
C ASN A 196 14.51 -1.85 6.59
N ARG A 197 14.60 -1.62 7.90
CA ARG A 197 15.30 -2.47 8.88
C ARG A 197 14.39 -3.41 9.67
N GLY A 198 13.09 -3.41 9.40
CA GLY A 198 12.12 -4.20 10.14
C GLY A 198 11.76 -3.62 11.52
N GLU A 199 12.20 -2.39 11.83
CA GLU A 199 11.94 -1.73 13.12
C GLU A 199 10.55 -1.07 13.12
N ILE A 200 9.49 -1.88 13.00
CA ILE A 200 8.10 -1.41 12.76
C ILE A 200 7.58 -0.56 13.92
N PHE A 201 7.87 -0.92 15.17
CA PHE A 201 7.46 -0.13 16.35
C PHE A 201 8.08 1.27 16.41
N ARG A 202 9.19 1.51 15.70
CA ARG A 202 9.78 2.85 15.53
C ARG A 202 9.27 3.53 14.26
N SER A 203 9.16 2.78 13.19
CA SER A 203 8.79 3.27 11.87
C SER A 203 7.35 3.82 11.85
N ALA A 204 6.36 3.00 12.23
CA ALA A 204 4.95 3.36 12.10
C ALA A 204 4.56 4.65 12.86
N PRO A 205 4.98 4.87 14.12
CA PRO A 205 4.68 6.13 14.81
C PRO A 205 5.34 7.36 14.18
N LEU A 206 6.51 7.21 13.55
CA LEU A 206 7.20 8.33 12.89
C LEU A 206 6.50 8.83 11.62
N ALA A 207 5.56 8.08 11.06
CA ALA A 207 4.73 8.54 9.95
C ALA A 207 3.56 9.43 10.41
N VAL A 208 3.12 9.32 11.67
CA VAL A 208 1.96 10.06 12.20
C VAL A 208 2.20 11.58 12.27
N PRO A 209 3.30 12.10 12.84
CA PRO A 209 3.52 13.55 12.92
C PRO A 209 3.52 14.27 11.57
N PRO A 210 4.22 13.79 10.51
CA PRO A 210 4.16 14.47 9.22
C PRO A 210 2.76 14.42 8.58
N LEU A 211 2.02 13.31 8.70
CA LEU A 211 0.63 13.24 8.22
C LEU A 211 -0.24 14.26 8.95
N ALA A 212 -0.17 14.32 10.28
CA ALA A 212 -0.95 15.25 11.08
C ALA A 212 -0.59 16.72 10.80
N TYR A 213 0.70 17.04 10.69
CA TYR A 213 1.15 18.38 10.34
C TYR A 213 0.61 18.82 8.97
N LEU A 214 0.81 18.00 7.95
CA LEU A 214 0.37 18.29 6.59
C LEU A 214 -1.15 18.39 6.50
N LEU A 215 -1.90 17.57 7.22
CA LEU A 215 -3.37 17.67 7.35
C LEU A 215 -3.78 19.04 7.88
N VAL A 216 -3.23 19.45 9.02
CA VAL A 216 -3.56 20.75 9.64
C VAL A 216 -3.12 21.90 8.73
N ARG A 217 -1.95 21.80 8.12
CA ARG A 217 -1.37 22.82 7.23
C ARG A 217 -2.21 23.02 5.98
N THR A 218 -2.59 21.94 5.30
CA THR A 218 -3.41 22.02 4.08
C THR A 218 -4.85 22.43 4.38
N ALA A 219 -5.43 21.95 5.47
CA ALA A 219 -6.72 22.45 5.96
C ALA A 219 -6.68 23.96 6.24
N TRP A 220 -5.63 24.44 6.92
CA TRP A 220 -5.45 25.87 7.17
C TRP A 220 -5.38 26.69 5.88
N ILE A 221 -4.58 26.26 4.89
CA ILE A 221 -4.49 26.92 3.58
C ILE A 221 -5.88 26.95 2.93
N GLY A 222 -6.58 25.82 2.91
CA GLY A 222 -7.88 25.68 2.26
C GLY A 222 -8.99 26.51 2.93
N PHE A 223 -9.08 26.53 4.26
CA PHE A 223 -10.11 27.33 4.96
C PHE A 223 -9.83 28.82 4.95
N ARG A 224 -8.56 29.23 4.95
CA ARG A 224 -8.19 30.67 4.94
C ARG A 224 -8.04 31.24 3.54
N GLY A 225 -7.94 30.41 2.50
CA GLY A 225 -7.71 30.83 1.12
C GLY A 225 -6.43 31.65 0.96
N ARG A 226 -5.40 31.40 1.79
CA ARG A 226 -4.14 32.14 1.76
C ARG A 226 -3.09 31.33 1.02
N ALA A 227 -2.70 31.82 -0.17
CA ALA A 227 -1.58 31.27 -0.91
C ALA A 227 -0.26 31.44 -0.17
N VAL A 228 0.60 30.45 -0.26
CA VAL A 228 1.96 30.49 0.33
C VAL A 228 2.87 31.38 -0.51
N ASN A 229 2.73 31.34 -1.85
CA ASN A 229 3.49 32.13 -2.85
C ASN A 229 5.00 32.15 -2.59
N PRO A 230 5.68 30.99 -2.56
CA PRO A 230 7.13 30.96 -2.42
C PRO A 230 7.78 31.56 -3.67
N ALA A 231 8.85 32.34 -3.48
CA ALA A 231 9.68 32.79 -4.58
C ALA A 231 10.63 31.63 -4.99
N LEU A 232 10.39 31.03 -6.16
CA LEU A 232 11.29 30.01 -6.71
C LEU A 232 12.66 30.64 -6.97
N SER A 233 13.68 30.05 -6.40
CA SER A 233 15.04 30.60 -6.40
C SER A 233 15.82 30.29 -7.67
N TRP A 234 15.36 29.33 -8.46
CA TRP A 234 16.05 28.86 -9.66
C TRP A 234 15.37 29.33 -10.93
N PRO A 235 16.14 29.60 -12.00
CA PRO A 235 15.56 29.83 -13.31
C PRO A 235 14.70 28.62 -13.75
N VAL A 236 13.60 28.90 -14.40
CA VAL A 236 12.63 27.88 -14.84
C VAL A 236 13.27 26.80 -15.70
N TRP A 237 14.21 27.18 -16.59
CA TRP A 237 14.90 26.23 -17.45
C TRP A 237 15.80 25.26 -16.68
N VAL A 238 16.43 25.70 -15.56
CA VAL A 238 17.24 24.82 -14.69
C VAL A 238 16.36 23.76 -14.06
N LEU A 239 15.23 24.17 -13.44
CA LEU A 239 14.29 23.21 -12.86
C LEU A 239 13.71 22.25 -13.92
N ALA A 240 13.44 22.75 -15.15
CA ALA A 240 12.98 21.91 -16.24
C ALA A 240 14.04 20.89 -16.68
N ALA A 241 15.29 21.30 -16.83
CA ALA A 241 16.40 20.41 -17.20
C ALA A 241 16.61 19.32 -16.13
N VAL A 242 16.62 19.69 -14.85
CA VAL A 242 16.75 18.74 -13.74
C VAL A 242 15.54 17.79 -13.69
N ALA A 243 14.32 18.30 -13.89
CA ALA A 243 13.12 17.46 -13.93
C ALA A 243 13.17 16.45 -15.09
N MET A 244 13.63 16.85 -16.28
CA MET A 244 13.80 15.94 -17.42
C MET A 244 14.86 14.87 -17.13
N PHE A 245 16.01 15.26 -16.56
CA PHE A 245 17.07 14.33 -16.18
C PHE A 245 16.57 13.30 -15.15
N LEU A 246 15.96 13.77 -14.06
CA LEU A 246 15.42 12.89 -13.02
C LEU A 246 14.26 12.03 -13.53
N GLY A 247 13.42 12.55 -14.45
CA GLY A 247 12.38 11.78 -15.12
C GLY A 247 12.98 10.62 -15.93
N GLY A 248 14.03 10.88 -16.71
CA GLY A 248 14.76 9.83 -17.44
C GLY A 248 15.42 8.82 -16.50
N LEU A 249 16.09 9.31 -15.45
CA LEU A 249 16.75 8.47 -14.45
C LEU A 249 15.78 7.51 -13.76
N ARG A 250 14.61 7.99 -13.30
CA ARG A 250 13.63 7.14 -12.62
C ARG A 250 13.02 6.07 -13.54
N ILE A 251 12.83 6.38 -14.84
CA ILE A 251 12.40 5.40 -15.84
C ILE A 251 13.52 4.37 -16.05
N GLY A 252 14.76 4.80 -16.20
CA GLY A 252 15.91 3.91 -16.34
C GLY A 252 16.05 2.96 -15.16
N LEU A 253 15.95 3.46 -13.92
CA LEU A 253 16.00 2.65 -12.69
C LEU A 253 14.83 1.64 -12.62
N ASN A 254 13.64 2.02 -13.09
CA ASN A 254 12.50 1.12 -13.13
C ASN A 254 12.74 -0.04 -14.11
N LEU A 255 13.24 0.26 -15.31
CA LEU A 255 13.48 -0.75 -16.35
C LEU A 255 14.71 -1.63 -16.07
N GLU A 256 15.70 -1.14 -15.32
CA GLU A 256 16.88 -1.94 -14.91
C GLU A 256 16.50 -3.11 -13.99
N SER A 257 15.37 -3.03 -13.30
CA SER A 257 14.92 -4.04 -12.35
C SER A 257 13.66 -4.77 -12.85
N PRO A 258 13.75 -5.66 -13.85
CA PRO A 258 12.57 -6.32 -14.45
C PRO A 258 11.77 -7.17 -13.45
N ARG A 259 12.37 -7.54 -12.31
CA ARG A 259 11.71 -8.27 -11.22
C ARG A 259 11.25 -7.36 -10.07
N GLY A 260 11.38 -6.05 -10.23
CA GLY A 260 11.01 -5.04 -9.24
C GLY A 260 9.50 -4.75 -9.20
N VAL A 261 8.66 -5.77 -9.31
CA VAL A 261 7.19 -5.64 -9.26
C VAL A 261 6.71 -6.24 -7.95
N ILE A 262 5.96 -5.48 -7.17
CA ILE A 262 5.32 -5.98 -5.95
C ILE A 262 3.96 -6.62 -6.26
N ASP A 263 3.38 -7.27 -5.26
CA ASP A 263 2.10 -7.98 -5.30
C ASP A 263 0.95 -7.16 -5.93
N VAL A 264 0.91 -5.86 -5.65
CA VAL A 264 -0.11 -4.91 -6.17
C VAL A 264 0.01 -4.72 -7.68
N GLY A 265 1.23 -4.57 -8.20
CA GLY A 265 1.47 -4.45 -9.65
C GLY A 265 1.18 -5.76 -10.37
N TYR A 266 1.57 -6.87 -9.76
CA TYR A 266 1.25 -8.20 -10.26
C TYR A 266 -0.26 -8.47 -10.27
N ALA A 267 -0.98 -8.10 -9.20
CA ALA A 267 -2.43 -8.18 -9.14
C ALA A 267 -3.13 -7.38 -10.27
N GLY A 268 -2.58 -6.21 -10.61
CA GLY A 268 -3.07 -5.41 -11.73
C GLY A 268 -2.98 -6.14 -13.07
N VAL A 269 -1.86 -6.82 -13.32
CA VAL A 269 -1.64 -7.62 -14.55
C VAL A 269 -2.57 -8.83 -14.58
N ILE A 270 -2.68 -9.60 -13.48
CA ILE A 270 -3.61 -10.73 -13.39
C ILE A 270 -5.05 -10.27 -13.64
N GLY A 271 -5.48 -9.21 -12.95
CA GLY A 271 -6.85 -8.73 -13.08
C GLY A 271 -7.19 -8.25 -14.49
N ALA A 272 -6.24 -7.61 -15.18
CA ALA A 272 -6.42 -7.24 -16.59
C ALA A 272 -6.49 -8.47 -17.49
N ASP A 273 -5.64 -9.47 -17.27
CA ASP A 273 -5.66 -10.74 -17.99
C ASP A 273 -7.01 -11.46 -17.82
N ARG A 274 -7.54 -11.55 -16.58
CA ARG A 274 -8.87 -12.13 -16.34
C ARG A 274 -9.99 -11.40 -17.08
N ILE A 275 -9.95 -10.05 -17.09
CA ILE A 275 -10.93 -9.24 -17.84
C ILE A 275 -10.85 -9.54 -19.34
N LEU A 276 -9.66 -9.69 -19.90
CA LEU A 276 -9.47 -10.04 -21.31
C LEU A 276 -9.92 -11.46 -21.63
N ASP A 277 -9.83 -12.37 -20.68
CA ASP A 277 -10.35 -13.75 -20.76
C ASP A 277 -11.88 -13.83 -20.50
N GLY A 278 -12.57 -12.70 -20.32
CA GLY A 278 -14.01 -12.64 -20.08
C GLY A 278 -14.43 -13.02 -18.66
N GLN A 279 -13.57 -12.83 -17.67
CA GLN A 279 -13.84 -13.07 -16.24
C GLN A 279 -13.63 -11.80 -15.42
N ALA A 280 -14.43 -11.59 -14.37
CA ALA A 280 -14.10 -10.55 -13.40
C ALA A 280 -12.87 -10.98 -12.56
N PRO A 281 -12.05 -10.03 -12.04
CA PRO A 281 -10.88 -10.38 -11.24
C PRO A 281 -11.22 -11.09 -9.92
N TYR A 282 -12.42 -10.86 -9.40
CA TYR A 282 -12.83 -11.21 -8.04
C TYR A 282 -13.11 -12.70 -7.87
N GLY A 283 -12.36 -13.36 -6.99
CA GLY A 283 -12.43 -14.81 -6.78
C GLY A 283 -11.64 -15.64 -7.81
N HIS A 284 -11.00 -15.00 -8.80
CA HIS A 284 -10.26 -15.68 -9.88
C HIS A 284 -8.75 -15.45 -9.83
N MET A 285 -8.24 -14.92 -8.70
CA MET A 285 -6.80 -14.77 -8.49
C MET A 285 -6.13 -16.12 -8.23
N PRO A 286 -4.87 -16.30 -8.68
CA PRO A 286 -4.11 -17.51 -8.43
C PRO A 286 -3.88 -17.76 -6.94
N VAL A 287 -4.13 -18.97 -6.48
CA VAL A 287 -3.98 -19.39 -5.08
C VAL A 287 -2.83 -20.38 -4.90
N GLU A 288 -2.32 -20.49 -3.67
CA GLU A 288 -1.16 -21.33 -3.31
C GLU A 288 -1.57 -22.61 -2.54
N ASP A 289 -2.82 -22.94 -2.49
CA ASP A 289 -3.33 -24.11 -1.76
C ASP A 289 -2.62 -25.45 -2.13
N SER A 290 -3.23 -26.57 -1.84
CA SER A 290 -2.75 -27.93 -2.13
C SER A 290 -2.62 -28.27 -3.63
N ARG A 291 -2.72 -27.30 -4.52
CA ARG A 291 -2.63 -27.53 -5.97
C ARG A 291 -1.24 -27.97 -6.39
N PRO A 292 -1.14 -28.74 -7.50
CA PRO A 292 0.14 -29.24 -8.00
C PRO A 292 1.11 -28.10 -8.28
N ALA A 293 2.34 -28.23 -7.75
CA ALA A 293 3.41 -27.31 -8.03
C ALA A 293 3.82 -27.37 -9.50
N CYS A 294 4.16 -26.23 -10.09
CA CYS A 294 4.72 -26.11 -11.43
C CYS A 294 5.78 -25.01 -11.46
N GLY A 295 6.72 -25.10 -12.37
CA GLY A 295 7.79 -24.09 -12.46
C GLY A 295 8.98 -24.38 -11.55
N LYS A 296 9.81 -23.35 -11.32
CA LYS A 296 11.07 -23.43 -10.55
C LYS A 296 10.88 -22.83 -9.17
N ALA A 297 11.64 -23.30 -8.20
CA ALA A 297 11.71 -22.68 -6.90
C ALA A 297 12.28 -21.26 -6.99
N ASP A 298 11.74 -20.36 -6.17
CA ASP A 298 12.27 -19.01 -5.96
C ASP A 298 13.62 -19.04 -5.22
N ALA A 299 14.24 -17.88 -5.05
CA ALA A 299 15.53 -17.75 -4.37
C ALA A 299 15.49 -18.18 -2.89
N ASP A 300 14.30 -18.22 -2.27
CA ASP A 300 14.08 -18.72 -0.92
C ASP A 300 13.73 -20.22 -0.87
N GLY A 301 13.76 -20.91 -2.03
CA GLY A 301 13.46 -22.34 -2.16
C GLY A 301 11.97 -22.67 -2.32
N ALA A 302 11.06 -21.69 -2.21
CA ALA A 302 9.63 -21.92 -2.32
C ALA A 302 9.17 -21.94 -3.78
N ILE A 303 8.33 -22.92 -4.15
CA ILE A 303 7.65 -22.95 -5.44
C ILE A 303 6.27 -22.32 -5.26
N ARG A 304 6.12 -21.08 -5.75
CA ARG A 304 4.84 -20.33 -5.67
C ARG A 304 3.95 -20.55 -6.87
N ASP A 305 4.49 -21.14 -7.93
CA ASP A 305 3.75 -21.45 -9.14
C ASP A 305 2.92 -22.73 -8.93
N ARG A 306 1.63 -22.65 -9.29
CA ARG A 306 0.67 -23.75 -9.15
C ARG A 306 -0.16 -23.89 -10.41
N ILE A 307 -0.56 -25.13 -10.74
CA ILE A 307 -1.56 -25.36 -11.78
C ILE A 307 -2.92 -24.88 -11.26
N GLN A 308 -3.40 -23.78 -11.80
CA GLN A 308 -4.67 -23.16 -11.40
C GLN A 308 -5.89 -23.90 -12.01
N GLN A 309 -7.13 -23.49 -11.63
CA GLN A 309 -8.36 -24.10 -12.16
C GLN A 309 -8.52 -23.95 -13.68
N ASN A 310 -7.95 -22.89 -14.25
CA ASN A 310 -7.90 -22.66 -15.69
C ASN A 310 -6.86 -23.53 -16.42
N GLY A 311 -6.19 -24.46 -15.72
CA GLY A 311 -5.13 -25.32 -16.27
C GLY A 311 -3.78 -24.62 -16.49
N ARG A 312 -3.67 -23.32 -16.22
CA ARG A 312 -2.44 -22.55 -16.41
C ARG A 312 -1.53 -22.68 -15.19
N CYS A 313 -0.21 -22.69 -15.42
CA CYS A 313 0.78 -22.60 -14.36
C CYS A 313 1.00 -21.13 -14.01
N GLU A 314 0.50 -20.69 -12.85
CA GLU A 314 0.51 -19.28 -12.45
C GLU A 314 1.10 -19.10 -11.05
N SER A 315 1.83 -18.01 -10.85
CA SER A 315 2.36 -17.62 -9.54
C SER A 315 1.22 -17.12 -8.63
N ALA A 316 1.18 -17.60 -7.40
CA ALA A 316 0.10 -17.28 -6.47
C ALA A 316 0.09 -15.79 -6.07
N ASN A 317 -1.10 -15.21 -6.05
CA ASN A 317 -1.42 -13.91 -5.46
C ASN A 317 -2.87 -13.90 -4.95
N PRO A 318 -3.21 -14.69 -3.91
CA PRO A 318 -4.59 -14.98 -3.52
C PRO A 318 -5.38 -13.77 -3.03
N ARG A 319 -4.69 -12.68 -2.68
CA ARG A 319 -5.29 -11.41 -2.22
C ARG A 319 -5.16 -10.29 -3.25
N GLY A 320 -4.89 -10.63 -4.51
CA GLY A 320 -4.77 -9.66 -5.59
C GLY A 320 -6.08 -8.97 -5.98
N ASP A 321 -7.24 -9.50 -5.57
CA ASP A 321 -8.59 -9.01 -5.92
C ASP A 321 -9.20 -8.03 -4.90
N THR A 322 -8.38 -7.30 -4.16
CA THR A 322 -8.83 -6.40 -3.08
C THR A 322 -9.00 -4.94 -3.50
N TYR A 323 -8.89 -4.64 -4.79
CA TYR A 323 -8.98 -3.29 -5.35
C TYR A 323 -10.28 -3.08 -6.15
N GLY A 324 -10.65 -1.82 -6.35
CA GLY A 324 -11.75 -1.47 -7.26
C GLY A 324 -11.43 -1.82 -8.72
N PRO A 325 -12.46 -2.01 -9.58
CA PRO A 325 -12.26 -2.52 -10.94
C PRO A 325 -11.37 -1.63 -11.81
N MET A 326 -11.38 -0.32 -11.59
CA MET A 326 -10.53 0.62 -12.36
C MET A 326 -9.03 0.35 -12.15
N ALA A 327 -8.64 -0.21 -10.99
CA ALA A 327 -7.26 -0.58 -10.73
C ALA A 327 -6.76 -1.68 -11.68
N TYR A 328 -7.63 -2.56 -12.14
CA TYR A 328 -7.30 -3.62 -13.12
C TYR A 328 -7.48 -3.13 -14.56
N LEU A 329 -8.57 -2.40 -14.84
CA LEU A 329 -8.82 -1.83 -16.17
C LEU A 329 -7.68 -0.95 -16.66
N ALA A 330 -6.99 -0.27 -15.75
CA ALA A 330 -5.82 0.55 -16.05
C ALA A 330 -4.65 -0.24 -16.65
N TYR A 331 -4.55 -1.54 -16.38
CA TYR A 331 -3.49 -2.42 -16.91
C TYR A 331 -3.85 -3.05 -18.26
N VAL A 332 -5.13 -3.04 -18.66
CA VAL A 332 -5.58 -3.68 -19.91
C VAL A 332 -4.77 -3.24 -21.14
N PRO A 333 -4.50 -1.93 -21.38
CA PRO A 333 -3.72 -1.53 -22.56
C PRO A 333 -2.30 -2.12 -22.56
N ALA A 334 -1.67 -2.20 -21.39
CA ALA A 334 -0.33 -2.74 -21.27
C ALA A 334 -0.32 -4.28 -21.41
N VAL A 335 -1.29 -4.98 -20.85
CA VAL A 335 -1.42 -6.44 -21.00
C VAL A 335 -1.74 -6.80 -22.46
N LEU A 336 -2.57 -6.05 -23.17
CA LEU A 336 -2.81 -6.24 -24.60
C LEU A 336 -1.52 -6.08 -25.44
N THR A 337 -0.62 -5.20 -24.99
CA THR A 337 0.63 -4.89 -25.74
C THR A 337 1.74 -5.89 -25.45
N PHE A 338 1.92 -6.26 -24.17
CA PHE A 338 3.06 -7.06 -23.71
C PHE A 338 2.69 -8.48 -23.33
N GLY A 339 1.42 -8.78 -23.14
CA GLY A 339 0.94 -10.07 -22.63
C GLY A 339 1.32 -10.33 -21.17
N TRP A 340 1.07 -11.55 -20.73
CA TRP A 340 1.48 -12.08 -19.44
C TRP A 340 1.80 -13.57 -19.53
N SER A 341 2.92 -14.00 -18.92
CA SER A 341 3.43 -15.37 -18.96
C SER A 341 2.80 -16.32 -17.94
N GLY A 342 1.95 -15.83 -17.04
CA GLY A 342 1.50 -16.57 -15.85
C GLY A 342 2.44 -16.46 -14.65
N LYS A 343 3.66 -15.95 -14.84
CA LYS A 343 4.72 -15.90 -13.84
C LYS A 343 4.91 -14.50 -13.26
N TRP A 344 5.42 -14.46 -12.03
CA TRP A 344 5.84 -13.23 -11.35
C TRP A 344 7.34 -12.94 -11.52
N ASP A 345 7.92 -13.29 -12.65
CA ASP A 345 9.36 -13.14 -12.91
C ASP A 345 9.71 -11.88 -13.70
N ALA A 346 8.99 -11.64 -14.78
CA ALA A 346 9.13 -10.45 -15.61
C ALA A 346 7.74 -9.97 -16.02
N LEU A 347 7.42 -8.71 -15.70
CA LEU A 347 6.08 -8.14 -15.88
C LEU A 347 6.17 -6.80 -16.64
N PRO A 348 6.52 -6.79 -17.94
CA PRO A 348 6.63 -5.55 -18.71
C PRO A 348 5.33 -4.74 -18.72
N ALA A 349 4.16 -5.38 -18.64
CA ALA A 349 2.88 -4.70 -18.53
C ALA A 349 2.74 -3.90 -17.22
N ALA A 350 3.29 -4.40 -16.09
CA ALA A 350 3.29 -3.66 -14.83
C ALA A 350 4.21 -2.43 -14.90
N HIS A 351 5.41 -2.59 -15.46
CA HIS A 351 6.35 -1.49 -15.68
C HIS A 351 5.75 -0.40 -16.58
N ALA A 352 5.17 -0.80 -17.71
CA ALA A 352 4.53 0.13 -18.65
C ALA A 352 3.37 0.91 -17.99
N THR A 353 2.55 0.24 -17.20
CA THR A 353 1.43 0.88 -16.48
C THR A 353 1.94 1.86 -15.43
N ALA A 354 2.90 1.45 -14.58
CA ALA A 354 3.44 2.33 -13.55
C ALA A 354 4.11 3.58 -14.14
N ILE A 355 4.96 3.41 -15.17
CA ILE A 355 5.60 4.52 -15.88
C ILE A 355 4.56 5.39 -16.59
N GLY A 356 3.60 4.79 -17.28
CA GLY A 356 2.56 5.50 -18.03
C GLY A 356 1.71 6.40 -17.13
N PHE A 357 1.26 5.91 -15.98
CA PHE A 357 0.48 6.72 -15.03
C PHE A 357 1.33 7.76 -14.31
N ASP A 358 2.61 7.49 -14.01
CA ASP A 358 3.54 8.49 -13.51
C ASP A 358 3.72 9.66 -14.50
N LEU A 359 3.92 9.35 -15.78
CA LEU A 359 3.99 10.36 -16.84
C LEU A 359 2.67 11.13 -17.00
N LEU A 360 1.52 10.47 -16.85
CA LEU A 360 0.21 11.13 -16.86
C LEU A 360 0.05 12.11 -15.69
N VAL A 361 0.57 11.80 -14.49
CA VAL A 361 0.60 12.75 -13.37
C VAL A 361 1.47 13.95 -13.72
N ILE A 362 2.68 13.73 -14.22
CA ILE A 362 3.61 14.80 -14.60
C ILE A 362 2.98 15.73 -15.65
N LEU A 363 2.43 15.15 -16.71
CA LEU A 363 1.76 15.91 -17.77
C LEU A 363 0.55 16.67 -17.23
N GLY A 364 -0.28 16.04 -16.41
CA GLY A 364 -1.42 16.67 -15.75
C GLY A 364 -1.00 17.86 -14.88
N LEU A 365 0.07 17.72 -14.09
CA LEU A 365 0.63 18.80 -13.28
C LEU A 365 1.16 19.95 -14.13
N ILE A 366 1.80 19.66 -15.26
CA ILE A 366 2.23 20.69 -16.25
C ILE A 366 1.00 21.44 -16.78
N MET A 367 -0.06 20.73 -17.15
CA MET A 367 -1.29 21.34 -17.69
C MET A 367 -2.00 22.19 -16.64
N VAL A 368 -2.09 21.72 -15.39
CA VAL A 368 -2.62 22.49 -14.25
C VAL A 368 -1.76 23.73 -14.01
N GLY A 369 -0.45 23.59 -13.95
CA GLY A 369 0.47 24.70 -13.73
C GLY A 369 0.36 25.78 -14.80
N ARG A 370 0.34 25.37 -16.09
CA ARG A 370 0.13 26.33 -17.22
C ARG A 370 -1.18 27.08 -17.09
N ARG A 371 -2.26 26.39 -16.70
CA ARG A 371 -3.59 26.99 -16.58
C ARG A 371 -3.69 28.01 -15.45
N PHE A 372 -3.02 27.77 -14.33
CA PHE A 372 -3.24 28.56 -13.11
C PHE A 372 -2.09 29.50 -12.72
N GLY A 373 -0.86 29.30 -13.23
CA GLY A 373 0.30 30.12 -12.89
C GLY A 373 1.36 30.21 -14.01
N GLY A 374 1.02 29.74 -15.21
CA GLY A 374 1.93 29.79 -16.36
C GLY A 374 3.09 28.77 -16.29
N THR A 375 4.08 28.97 -17.15
CA THR A 375 5.24 28.05 -17.27
C THR A 375 6.02 27.88 -15.96
N PRO A 376 6.28 28.92 -15.14
CA PRO A 376 7.01 28.73 -13.89
C PRO A 376 6.32 27.74 -12.94
N LEU A 377 5.01 27.86 -12.76
CA LEU A 377 4.25 26.94 -11.90
C LEU A 377 4.22 25.53 -12.51
N ALA A 378 4.04 25.41 -13.82
CA ALA A 378 4.03 24.12 -14.51
C ALA A 378 5.32 23.33 -14.25
N VAL A 379 6.46 24.00 -14.42
CA VAL A 379 7.78 23.39 -14.19
C VAL A 379 8.00 23.08 -12.71
N ALA A 380 7.60 23.97 -11.80
CA ALA A 380 7.73 23.75 -10.36
C ALA A 380 6.93 22.53 -9.87
N LEU A 381 5.69 22.36 -10.35
CA LEU A 381 4.85 21.21 -10.02
C LEU A 381 5.42 19.91 -10.58
N ALA A 382 5.83 19.90 -11.85
CA ALA A 382 6.47 18.73 -12.46
C ALA A 382 7.78 18.37 -11.75
N PHE A 383 8.64 19.37 -11.45
CA PHE A 383 9.85 19.18 -10.68
C PHE A 383 9.55 18.63 -9.28
N GLY A 384 8.59 19.20 -8.58
CA GLY A 384 8.20 18.77 -7.23
C GLY A 384 7.74 17.31 -7.21
N TRP A 385 7.04 16.85 -8.23
CA TRP A 385 6.68 15.43 -8.37
C TRP A 385 7.89 14.55 -8.69
N VAL A 386 8.66 14.92 -9.71
CA VAL A 386 9.75 14.09 -10.22
C VAL A 386 10.93 14.01 -9.24
N ALA A 387 11.26 15.10 -8.55
CA ALA A 387 12.36 15.15 -7.59
C ALA A 387 12.01 14.56 -6.22
N PHE A 388 10.74 14.31 -5.92
CA PHE A 388 10.35 13.79 -4.62
C PHE A 388 10.65 12.29 -4.50
N PRO A 389 11.42 11.84 -3.49
CA PRO A 389 11.90 10.46 -3.42
C PRO A 389 10.79 9.41 -3.40
N PHE A 390 9.65 9.69 -2.74
CA PHE A 390 8.57 8.71 -2.60
C PHE A 390 7.77 8.48 -3.89
N THR A 391 7.71 9.43 -4.81
CA THR A 391 7.11 9.18 -6.13
C THR A 391 8.01 8.28 -6.98
N ALA A 392 9.35 8.47 -6.90
CA ALA A 392 10.30 7.55 -7.48
C ALA A 392 10.21 6.14 -6.85
N TYR A 393 10.05 6.07 -5.52
CA TYR A 393 9.86 4.82 -4.78
C TYR A 393 8.61 4.07 -5.27
N ALA A 394 7.48 4.75 -5.43
CA ALA A 394 6.24 4.14 -5.91
C ALA A 394 6.37 3.61 -7.35
N VAL A 395 6.91 4.42 -8.28
CA VAL A 395 7.07 3.98 -9.67
C VAL A 395 8.06 2.82 -9.79
N ASN A 396 9.14 2.81 -9.00
CA ASN A 396 10.11 1.71 -9.00
C ASN A 396 9.64 0.46 -8.24
N SER A 397 8.52 0.52 -7.51
CA SER A 397 7.82 -0.64 -6.96
C SER A 397 6.79 -1.21 -7.93
N ASN A 398 6.57 -0.57 -9.06
CA ASN A 398 5.57 -0.93 -10.09
C ASN A 398 4.16 -1.12 -9.52
N THR A 399 3.73 -0.19 -8.66
CA THR A 399 2.43 -0.24 -8.00
C THR A 399 1.34 0.44 -8.83
N ASN A 400 0.08 0.25 -8.42
CA ASN A 400 -1.07 0.96 -8.99
C ASN A 400 -1.32 2.33 -8.33
N ASP A 401 -0.41 2.82 -7.47
CA ASP A 401 -0.64 4.00 -6.64
C ASP A 401 -0.52 5.35 -7.39
N ALA A 402 0.01 5.34 -8.61
CA ALA A 402 0.01 6.51 -9.50
C ALA A 402 -1.30 6.68 -10.29
N ILE A 403 -2.17 5.66 -10.37
CA ILE A 403 -3.40 5.70 -11.16
C ILE A 403 -4.39 6.71 -10.59
N MET A 404 -4.68 6.63 -9.29
CA MET A 404 -5.61 7.53 -8.62
C MET A 404 -5.19 9.01 -8.72
N PRO A 405 -3.94 9.40 -8.37
CA PRO A 405 -3.52 10.80 -8.50
C PRO A 405 -3.50 11.28 -9.96
N ALA A 406 -3.18 10.42 -10.94
CA ALA A 406 -3.27 10.80 -12.35
C ALA A 406 -4.71 11.21 -12.70
N ILE A 407 -5.69 10.36 -12.42
CA ILE A 407 -7.11 10.64 -12.69
C ILE A 407 -7.56 11.93 -11.99
N LEU A 408 -7.20 12.11 -10.73
CA LEU A 408 -7.60 13.28 -9.95
C LEU A 408 -6.94 14.58 -10.44
N VAL A 409 -5.66 14.55 -10.85
CA VAL A 409 -4.96 15.73 -11.40
C VAL A 409 -5.61 16.19 -12.72
N TRP A 410 -5.95 15.26 -13.60
CA TRP A 410 -6.69 15.58 -14.83
C TRP A 410 -8.12 16.07 -14.54
N GLY A 411 -8.81 15.46 -13.57
CA GLY A 411 -10.10 15.96 -13.08
C GLY A 411 -9.99 17.38 -12.51
N PHE A 412 -8.91 17.70 -11.81
CA PHE A 412 -8.62 19.03 -11.29
C PHE A 412 -8.34 20.03 -12.42
N TRP A 413 -7.58 19.65 -13.44
CA TRP A 413 -7.40 20.49 -14.62
C TRP A 413 -8.72 20.84 -15.29
N LEU A 414 -9.68 19.90 -15.34
CA LEU A 414 -11.02 20.06 -15.89
C LEU A 414 -12.07 20.50 -14.84
N ALA A 415 -11.66 20.98 -13.66
CA ALA A 415 -12.56 21.19 -12.51
C ALA A 415 -13.72 22.18 -12.74
N THR A 416 -13.66 23.01 -13.79
CA THR A 416 -14.80 23.87 -14.17
C THR A 416 -15.99 23.06 -14.67
N SER A 417 -15.79 21.85 -15.19
CA SER A 417 -16.84 20.93 -15.65
C SER A 417 -17.31 20.03 -14.50
N PRO A 418 -18.60 20.10 -14.08
CA PRO A 418 -19.12 19.16 -13.10
C PRO A 418 -19.14 17.71 -13.58
N VAL A 419 -19.25 17.48 -14.90
CA VAL A 419 -19.17 16.16 -15.51
C VAL A 419 -17.76 15.59 -15.30
N ALA A 420 -16.71 16.34 -15.67
CA ALA A 420 -15.33 15.89 -15.50
C ALA A 420 -14.99 15.60 -14.02
N ARG A 421 -15.49 16.43 -13.09
CA ARG A 421 -15.30 16.19 -11.65
C ARG A 421 -15.98 14.91 -11.18
N GLY A 422 -17.23 14.68 -11.59
CA GLY A 422 -17.98 13.46 -11.23
C GLY A 422 -17.31 12.21 -11.78
N THR A 423 -16.91 12.24 -13.07
CA THR A 423 -16.17 11.14 -13.70
C THR A 423 -14.83 10.87 -13.01
N ALA A 424 -14.03 11.92 -12.75
CA ALA A 424 -12.72 11.76 -12.13
C ALA A 424 -12.82 11.16 -10.72
N VAL A 425 -13.75 11.65 -9.89
CA VAL A 425 -13.95 11.10 -8.54
C VAL A 425 -14.45 9.65 -8.59
N ALA A 426 -15.33 9.30 -9.54
CA ALA A 426 -15.78 7.92 -9.71
C ALA A 426 -14.62 6.99 -10.10
N LEU A 427 -13.90 7.32 -11.17
CA LEU A 427 -12.79 6.49 -11.65
C LEU A 427 -11.67 6.36 -10.60
N ALA A 428 -11.28 7.47 -9.96
CA ALA A 428 -10.30 7.46 -8.89
C ALA A 428 -10.80 6.65 -7.67
N GLY A 429 -12.08 6.78 -7.32
CA GLY A 429 -12.71 6.03 -6.23
C GLY A 429 -12.76 4.54 -6.49
N TRP A 430 -13.03 4.12 -7.72
CA TRP A 430 -12.97 2.73 -8.14
C TRP A 430 -11.55 2.21 -8.43
N THR A 431 -10.55 3.07 -8.31
CA THR A 431 -9.14 2.65 -8.22
C THR A 431 -8.76 2.43 -6.75
N LYS A 432 -8.98 3.45 -5.91
CA LYS A 432 -8.71 3.46 -4.46
C LYS A 432 -9.86 4.18 -3.76
N PHE A 433 -10.55 3.52 -2.87
CA PHE A 433 -11.77 4.03 -2.21
C PHE A 433 -11.57 5.36 -1.47
N ALA A 434 -10.34 5.70 -1.09
CA ALA A 434 -9.96 6.98 -0.49
C ALA A 434 -10.49 8.19 -1.29
N ALA A 435 -10.46 8.12 -2.62
CA ALA A 435 -10.90 9.22 -3.47
C ALA A 435 -12.41 9.49 -3.40
N LEU A 436 -13.24 8.53 -2.95
CA LEU A 436 -14.67 8.73 -2.74
C LEU A 436 -14.96 9.80 -1.68
N LEU A 437 -14.08 9.97 -0.69
CA LEU A 437 -14.19 11.02 0.33
C LEU A 437 -14.08 12.43 -0.25
N LEU A 438 -13.53 12.59 -1.45
CA LEU A 438 -13.47 13.86 -2.15
C LEU A 438 -14.81 14.24 -2.80
N ALA A 439 -15.72 13.29 -2.98
CA ALA A 439 -16.98 13.52 -3.69
C ALA A 439 -17.79 14.72 -3.16
N PRO A 440 -17.99 14.90 -1.84
CA PRO A 440 -18.74 16.06 -1.32
C PRO A 440 -18.06 17.41 -1.63
N LEU A 441 -16.73 17.48 -1.52
CA LEU A 441 -15.96 18.69 -1.83
C LEU A 441 -16.02 19.02 -3.33
N TRP A 442 -15.79 18.03 -4.19
CA TRP A 442 -15.76 18.20 -5.64
C TRP A 442 -17.15 18.45 -6.23
N LEU A 443 -18.21 17.93 -5.60
CA LEU A 443 -19.60 18.20 -5.93
C LEU A 443 -19.95 19.67 -5.72
N THR A 444 -19.50 20.25 -4.58
CA THR A 444 -19.85 21.60 -4.16
C THR A 444 -18.93 22.69 -4.74
N TYR A 445 -17.90 22.33 -5.47
CA TYR A 445 -17.03 23.27 -6.17
C TYR A 445 -17.73 23.88 -7.39
N PRO A 446 -17.56 25.19 -7.72
CA PRO A 446 -16.86 26.22 -6.93
C PRO A 446 -17.77 27.01 -5.97
N ASN A 447 -19.09 26.97 -6.14
CA ASN A 447 -20.04 27.91 -5.53
C ASN A 447 -21.06 27.24 -4.59
N GLY A 448 -20.69 26.14 -3.94
CA GLY A 448 -21.58 25.36 -3.09
C GLY A 448 -22.53 24.45 -3.89
N LEU A 449 -23.54 23.90 -3.21
CA LEU A 449 -24.46 22.95 -3.80
C LEU A 449 -25.49 23.67 -4.69
N GLN A 450 -25.34 23.52 -6.01
CA GLN A 450 -26.27 24.01 -7.02
C GLN A 450 -26.93 22.84 -7.74
N ARG A 451 -28.27 22.83 -7.84
CA ARG A 451 -29.04 21.70 -8.39
C ARG A 451 -28.52 21.22 -9.76
N ARG A 452 -28.31 22.14 -10.72
CA ARG A 452 -27.84 21.76 -12.08
C ARG A 452 -26.44 21.13 -12.05
N THR A 453 -25.54 21.72 -11.26
CA THR A 453 -24.18 21.22 -11.08
C THR A 453 -24.19 19.85 -10.38
N ALA A 454 -25.01 19.71 -9.34
CA ALA A 454 -25.15 18.47 -8.59
C ALA A 454 -25.70 17.33 -9.44
N VAL A 455 -26.73 17.61 -10.25
CA VAL A 455 -27.30 16.58 -11.16
C VAL A 455 -26.27 16.15 -12.20
N ARG A 456 -25.53 17.07 -12.83
CA ARG A 456 -24.51 16.73 -13.84
C ARG A 456 -23.34 15.95 -13.22
N PHE A 457 -22.89 16.35 -12.04
CA PHE A 457 -21.86 15.63 -11.30
C PHE A 457 -22.34 14.22 -10.95
N ALA A 458 -23.52 14.09 -10.32
CA ALA A 458 -24.06 12.81 -9.90
C ALA A 458 -24.32 11.87 -11.10
N ALA A 459 -24.88 12.39 -12.20
CA ALA A 459 -25.08 11.60 -13.42
C ALA A 459 -23.75 11.08 -13.98
N ALA A 460 -22.73 11.95 -14.09
CA ALA A 460 -21.42 11.54 -14.59
C ALA A 460 -20.73 10.55 -13.65
N PHE A 461 -20.81 10.77 -12.33
CA PHE A 461 -20.32 9.84 -11.33
C PHE A 461 -20.98 8.47 -11.45
N THR A 462 -22.32 8.43 -11.58
CA THR A 462 -23.06 7.19 -11.71
C THR A 462 -22.72 6.46 -13.01
N VAL A 463 -22.71 7.18 -14.15
CA VAL A 463 -22.37 6.57 -15.45
C VAL A 463 -20.96 6.01 -15.45
N ALA A 464 -19.97 6.76 -14.95
CA ALA A 464 -18.60 6.28 -14.86
C ALA A 464 -18.47 5.09 -13.89
N SER A 465 -19.19 5.10 -12.77
CA SER A 465 -19.23 3.98 -11.83
C SER A 465 -19.84 2.73 -12.48
N LEU A 466 -20.98 2.86 -13.17
CA LEU A 466 -21.63 1.75 -13.86
C LEU A 466 -20.71 1.20 -14.97
N ALA A 467 -20.04 2.06 -15.72
CA ALA A 467 -19.12 1.64 -16.78
C ALA A 467 -17.96 0.79 -16.23
N VAL A 468 -17.39 1.19 -15.10
CA VAL A 468 -16.30 0.44 -14.46
C VAL A 468 -16.79 -0.84 -13.79
N LEU A 469 -17.95 -0.78 -13.12
CA LEU A 469 -18.59 -1.94 -12.48
C LEU A 469 -19.15 -2.94 -13.50
N ALA A 470 -19.29 -2.57 -14.78
CA ALA A 470 -19.71 -3.48 -15.84
C ALA A 470 -18.80 -4.71 -15.98
N VAL A 471 -17.56 -4.66 -15.45
CA VAL A 471 -16.68 -5.83 -15.31
C VAL A 471 -17.38 -6.98 -14.55
N LEU A 472 -18.29 -6.70 -13.63
CA LEU A 472 -19.02 -7.73 -12.89
C LEU A 472 -20.04 -8.49 -13.77
N LEU A 473 -20.39 -7.95 -14.94
CA LEU A 473 -21.25 -8.64 -15.93
C LEU A 473 -20.52 -9.79 -16.64
N LEU A 474 -19.20 -9.89 -16.48
CA LEU A 474 -18.42 -11.02 -16.98
C LEU A 474 -18.64 -12.29 -16.15
N GLU A 475 -19.23 -12.16 -14.94
CA GLU A 475 -19.58 -13.32 -14.12
C GLU A 475 -20.91 -13.94 -14.56
N PRO A 476 -21.04 -15.29 -14.51
CA PRO A 476 -22.28 -15.99 -14.86
C PRO A 476 -23.50 -15.56 -14.03
N SER A 477 -23.28 -15.10 -12.80
CA SER A 477 -24.29 -14.56 -11.91
C SER A 477 -23.87 -13.22 -11.36
N LEU A 478 -24.56 -12.15 -11.76
CA LEU A 478 -24.30 -10.78 -11.28
C LEU A 478 -24.42 -10.68 -9.75
N VAL A 479 -25.37 -11.39 -9.13
CA VAL A 479 -25.58 -11.35 -7.67
C VAL A 479 -24.41 -12.01 -6.95
N ALA A 480 -23.96 -13.17 -7.41
CA ALA A 480 -22.80 -13.87 -6.84
C ALA A 480 -21.52 -13.05 -7.05
N GLY A 481 -21.30 -12.54 -8.27
CA GLY A 481 -20.16 -11.68 -8.59
C GLY A 481 -20.11 -10.40 -7.76
N ALA A 482 -21.26 -9.73 -7.57
CA ALA A 482 -21.36 -8.54 -6.73
C ALA A 482 -21.07 -8.86 -5.24
N ARG A 483 -21.55 -10.00 -4.73
CA ARG A 483 -21.22 -10.44 -3.36
C ARG A 483 -19.72 -10.69 -3.23
N THR A 484 -19.14 -11.49 -4.12
CA THR A 484 -17.68 -11.76 -4.12
C THR A 484 -16.89 -10.46 -4.21
N PHE A 485 -17.27 -9.52 -5.07
CA PHE A 485 -16.64 -8.20 -5.15
C PHE A 485 -16.67 -7.46 -3.81
N LEU A 486 -17.84 -7.38 -3.15
CA LEU A 486 -17.96 -6.68 -1.85
C LEU A 486 -17.13 -7.36 -0.77
N ASP A 487 -17.17 -8.68 -0.67
CA ASP A 487 -16.42 -9.45 0.33
C ASP A 487 -14.89 -9.29 0.11
N ARG A 488 -14.44 -9.42 -1.16
CA ARG A 488 -13.01 -9.35 -1.50
C ARG A 488 -12.45 -7.94 -1.46
N THR A 489 -13.28 -6.89 -1.57
CA THR A 489 -12.84 -5.49 -1.54
C THR A 489 -13.17 -4.82 -0.20
N LEU A 490 -14.41 -4.42 0.02
CA LEU A 490 -14.82 -3.70 1.23
C LEU A 490 -14.70 -4.58 2.48
N GLY A 491 -15.18 -5.83 2.41
CA GLY A 491 -15.07 -6.79 3.52
C GLY A 491 -13.61 -6.98 3.94
N PHE A 492 -12.74 -7.30 2.97
CA PHE A 492 -11.31 -7.45 3.23
C PHE A 492 -10.67 -6.21 3.87
N GLN A 493 -11.01 -4.99 3.39
CA GLN A 493 -10.43 -3.76 3.95
C GLN A 493 -10.90 -3.47 5.38
N LEU A 494 -12.11 -3.89 5.74
CA LEU A 494 -12.68 -3.72 7.07
C LEU A 494 -12.12 -4.74 8.08
N GLU A 495 -11.79 -5.93 7.62
CA GLU A 495 -11.30 -7.04 8.45
C GLU A 495 -9.76 -7.17 8.47
N ARG A 496 -9.08 -6.36 7.65
CA ARG A 496 -7.62 -6.48 7.49
C ARG A 496 -6.88 -5.99 8.71
N ASP A 497 -6.19 -6.90 9.38
CA ASP A 497 -5.16 -6.57 10.36
C ASP A 497 -3.90 -6.05 9.69
N SER A 498 -3.24 -5.10 10.31
CA SER A 498 -1.97 -4.58 9.80
C SER A 498 -1.07 -3.96 10.88
N PRO A 499 0.16 -4.40 11.00
CA PRO A 499 1.12 -3.82 11.95
C PRO A 499 1.70 -2.48 11.48
N PHE A 500 1.41 -2.03 10.24
CA PHE A 500 2.05 -0.88 9.62
C PHE A 500 1.43 0.47 9.99
N SER A 501 0.45 0.45 10.91
CA SER A 501 0.02 1.63 11.63
C SER A 501 -0.03 1.34 13.14
N PRO A 502 0.15 2.34 14.01
CA PRO A 502 0.08 2.13 15.45
C PRO A 502 -1.35 1.81 15.95
N TRP A 503 -2.37 2.06 15.12
CA TRP A 503 -3.78 1.92 15.49
C TRP A 503 -4.18 0.47 15.74
N ASP A 504 -3.55 -0.47 15.06
CA ASP A 504 -3.91 -1.89 15.07
C ASP A 504 -2.92 -2.79 15.84
N TRP A 505 -2.06 -2.19 16.64
CA TRP A 505 -1.13 -3.00 17.45
C TRP A 505 -1.80 -3.81 18.55
N GLY A 506 -3.06 -3.47 18.92
CA GLY A 506 -3.90 -4.27 19.82
C GLY A 506 -4.08 -5.71 19.34
N GLN A 507 -3.98 -5.99 18.03
CA GLN A 507 -4.07 -7.34 17.46
C GLN A 507 -3.09 -8.35 18.08
N TYR A 508 -1.92 -7.87 18.53
CA TYR A 508 -0.93 -8.75 19.15
C TYR A 508 -1.29 -9.23 20.54
N HIS A 509 -2.28 -8.65 21.23
CA HIS A 509 -2.69 -8.99 22.59
C HIS A 509 -1.51 -9.15 23.56
N ALA A 510 -0.41 -8.45 23.31
CA ALA A 510 0.87 -8.56 24.00
C ALA A 510 0.95 -7.54 25.14
N ARG A 511 1.40 -7.96 26.33
CA ARG A 511 1.59 -7.06 27.47
C ARG A 511 2.54 -5.92 27.12
N GLY A 512 2.13 -4.68 27.41
CA GLY A 512 2.91 -3.45 27.12
C GLY A 512 2.78 -2.95 25.68
N ILE A 513 1.90 -3.53 24.86
CA ILE A 513 1.50 -3.00 23.56
C ILE A 513 0.13 -2.32 23.72
N PRO A 514 0.00 -1.03 23.35
CA PRO A 514 -1.26 -0.33 23.51
C PRO A 514 -2.29 -0.78 22.45
N ASP A 515 -3.55 -0.89 22.88
CA ASP A 515 -4.70 -0.98 21.97
C ASP A 515 -5.20 0.46 21.68
N LEU A 516 -5.08 0.89 20.44
CA LEU A 516 -5.45 2.23 19.98
C LEU A 516 -6.68 2.23 19.06
N ALA A 517 -7.43 1.13 18.98
CA ALA A 517 -8.60 1.01 18.11
C ALA A 517 -9.66 2.11 18.37
N ALA A 518 -9.89 2.48 19.64
CA ALA A 518 -10.80 3.58 19.98
C ALA A 518 -10.32 4.94 19.45
N VAL A 519 -9.01 5.20 19.49
CA VAL A 519 -8.41 6.43 18.94
C VAL A 519 -8.57 6.44 17.41
N GLN A 520 -8.33 5.31 16.77
CA GLN A 520 -8.53 5.16 15.33
C GLN A 520 -9.98 5.46 14.93
N LEU A 521 -10.95 4.91 15.64
CA LEU A 521 -12.37 5.16 15.36
C LEU A 521 -12.71 6.67 15.45
N ILE A 522 -12.19 7.35 16.47
CA ILE A 522 -12.36 8.81 16.60
C ILE A 522 -11.77 9.52 15.39
N LEU A 523 -10.58 9.13 14.94
CA LEU A 523 -9.94 9.72 13.75
C LEU A 523 -10.77 9.45 12.48
N GLN A 524 -11.28 8.23 12.29
CA GLN A 524 -12.13 7.88 11.15
C GLN A 524 -13.40 8.75 11.11
N VAL A 525 -14.08 8.90 12.24
CA VAL A 525 -15.25 9.77 12.37
C VAL A 525 -14.88 11.23 12.10
N ALA A 526 -13.75 11.71 12.61
CA ALA A 526 -13.27 13.07 12.36
C ALA A 526 -12.97 13.33 10.88
N VAL A 527 -12.42 12.35 10.17
CA VAL A 527 -12.14 12.43 8.72
C VAL A 527 -13.44 12.48 7.91
N LEU A 528 -14.44 11.67 8.26
CA LEU A 528 -15.76 11.73 7.64
C LEU A 528 -16.44 13.09 7.90
N ALA A 529 -16.35 13.60 9.12
CA ALA A 529 -16.84 14.94 9.46
C ALA A 529 -16.09 16.03 8.67
N LEU A 530 -14.76 15.92 8.54
CA LEU A 530 -13.95 16.82 7.71
C LEU A 530 -14.43 16.82 6.27
N ALA A 531 -14.65 15.66 5.65
CA ALA A 531 -15.16 15.54 4.28
C ALA A 531 -16.51 16.24 4.10
N GLY A 532 -17.38 16.18 5.11
CA GLY A 532 -18.63 16.94 5.14
C GLY A 532 -18.43 18.46 5.32
N VAL A 533 -17.55 18.86 6.23
CA VAL A 533 -17.26 20.28 6.52
C VAL A 533 -16.64 20.97 5.32
N VAL A 534 -15.65 20.38 4.67
CA VAL A 534 -15.00 20.97 3.48
C VAL A 534 -15.94 21.09 2.28
N ALA A 535 -17.00 20.31 2.24
CA ALA A 535 -18.07 20.48 1.26
C ALA A 535 -18.88 21.76 1.50
N ALA A 536 -19.13 22.10 2.75
CA ALA A 536 -19.95 23.24 3.15
C ALA A 536 -19.14 24.54 3.28
N ILE A 537 -17.90 24.46 3.78
CA ILE A 537 -17.05 25.59 4.13
C ILE A 537 -15.66 25.42 3.47
N PRO A 538 -15.14 26.48 2.81
CA PRO A 538 -15.80 27.75 2.45
C PRO A 538 -16.89 27.54 1.39
N ARG A 539 -17.91 28.42 1.37
CA ARG A 539 -19.00 28.32 0.36
C ARG A 539 -18.49 28.55 -1.07
N ARG A 540 -17.55 29.48 -1.24
CA ARG A 540 -16.88 29.75 -2.52
C ARG A 540 -15.48 29.17 -2.44
N LYS A 541 -15.13 28.36 -3.41
CA LYS A 541 -13.85 27.66 -3.50
C LYS A 541 -13.17 27.99 -4.81
N GLY A 542 -11.97 28.53 -4.75
CA GLY A 542 -11.08 28.61 -5.89
C GLY A 542 -10.28 27.32 -6.10
N PRO A 543 -9.37 27.31 -7.09
CA PRO A 543 -8.48 26.17 -7.30
C PRO A 543 -7.56 25.87 -6.10
N LEU A 544 -7.11 26.90 -5.38
CA LEU A 544 -6.28 26.75 -4.19
C LEU A 544 -7.03 26.00 -3.08
N GLU A 545 -8.26 26.45 -2.77
CA GLU A 545 -9.10 25.82 -1.76
C GLU A 545 -9.45 24.37 -2.14
N LEU A 546 -9.79 24.13 -3.42
CA LEU A 546 -10.06 22.77 -3.90
C LEU A 546 -8.85 21.87 -3.72
N ALA A 547 -7.65 22.32 -4.10
CA ALA A 547 -6.43 21.53 -3.96
C ALA A 547 -6.08 21.27 -2.48
N ALA A 548 -6.00 22.34 -1.68
CA ALA A 548 -5.58 22.23 -0.29
C ALA A 548 -6.56 21.40 0.56
N LEU A 549 -7.87 21.54 0.34
CA LEU A 549 -8.88 20.74 1.05
C LEU A 549 -8.94 19.29 0.54
N SER A 550 -8.65 19.04 -0.75
CA SER A 550 -8.47 17.67 -1.25
C SER A 550 -7.28 16.99 -0.58
N ALA A 551 -6.14 17.71 -0.46
CA ALA A 551 -4.99 17.20 0.28
C ALA A 551 -5.35 16.89 1.74
N ALA A 552 -6.05 17.79 2.42
CA ALA A 552 -6.45 17.61 3.82
C ALA A 552 -7.32 16.36 4.01
N VAL A 553 -8.30 16.11 3.13
CA VAL A 553 -9.17 14.94 3.20
C VAL A 553 -8.37 13.65 2.98
N LEU A 554 -7.48 13.61 1.98
CA LEU A 554 -6.65 12.44 1.71
C LEU A 554 -5.64 12.16 2.84
N LEU A 555 -4.99 13.20 3.37
CA LEU A 555 -4.08 13.09 4.52
C LEU A 555 -4.81 12.61 5.78
N GLY A 556 -6.01 13.11 6.02
CA GLY A 556 -6.86 12.65 7.12
C GLY A 556 -7.22 11.17 6.96
N PHE A 557 -7.58 10.76 5.76
CA PHE A 557 -7.86 9.35 5.46
C PHE A 557 -6.63 8.48 5.73
N GLU A 558 -5.45 8.86 5.22
CA GLU A 558 -4.22 8.10 5.44
C GLU A 558 -3.82 8.05 6.91
N LEU A 559 -4.03 9.13 7.66
CA LEU A 559 -3.77 9.17 9.10
C LEU A 559 -4.63 8.17 9.88
N ALA A 560 -5.86 7.89 9.41
CA ALA A 560 -6.81 6.99 10.07
C ALA A 560 -6.77 5.54 9.56
N LEU A 561 -5.90 5.22 8.58
CA LEU A 561 -5.81 3.88 8.01
C LEU A 561 -5.23 2.85 8.98
N THR A 562 -5.82 1.66 9.02
CA THR A 562 -5.26 0.47 9.66
C THR A 562 -3.98 0.02 8.94
N HIS A 563 -4.04 -0.09 7.62
CA HIS A 563 -2.88 -0.43 6.80
C HIS A 563 -2.38 0.83 6.07
N TRP A 564 -1.29 1.41 6.57
CA TRP A 564 -0.61 2.52 5.93
C TRP A 564 0.69 2.07 5.24
N SER A 565 1.01 2.69 4.11
CA SER A 565 2.23 2.40 3.34
C SER A 565 2.82 3.69 2.76
N TYR A 566 4.14 3.73 2.62
CA TYR A 566 4.86 4.82 1.93
C TYR A 566 4.46 4.97 0.46
N LEU A 567 3.86 3.93 -0.12
CA LEU A 567 3.32 3.94 -1.48
C LEU A 567 2.06 4.80 -1.62
N TYR A 568 1.42 5.18 -0.50
CA TYR A 568 0.22 6.04 -0.50
C TYR A 568 0.58 7.53 -0.53
N ILE A 569 1.79 7.91 -0.14
CA ILE A 569 2.25 9.31 -0.21
C ILE A 569 1.97 9.99 -1.57
N PRO A 570 2.11 9.34 -2.73
CA PRO A 570 1.68 9.87 -4.02
C PRO A 570 0.20 10.28 -4.11
N TRP A 571 -0.69 9.74 -3.28
CA TRP A 571 -2.13 10.04 -3.37
C TRP A 571 -2.45 11.49 -3.01
N PHE A 572 -1.82 12.02 -1.97
CA PHE A 572 -2.04 13.41 -1.54
C PHE A 572 -1.04 14.40 -2.12
N LEU A 573 0.14 13.94 -2.55
CA LEU A 573 1.26 14.82 -2.91
C LEU A 573 0.92 15.86 -4.00
N PRO A 574 0.23 15.52 -5.12
CA PRO A 574 -0.13 16.53 -6.12
C PRO A 574 -0.93 17.69 -5.53
N PHE A 575 -1.85 17.38 -4.63
CA PHE A 575 -2.71 18.37 -3.99
C PHE A 575 -1.98 19.17 -2.90
N VAL A 576 -1.02 18.56 -2.21
CA VAL A 576 -0.11 19.30 -1.30
C VAL A 576 0.76 20.27 -2.12
N LEU A 577 1.39 19.82 -3.20
CA LEU A 577 2.18 20.70 -4.08
C LEU A 577 1.34 21.85 -4.65
N LEU A 578 0.12 21.56 -5.09
CA LEU A 578 -0.81 22.59 -5.55
C LEU A 578 -1.18 23.56 -4.40
N GLY A 579 -1.47 23.07 -3.21
CA GLY A 579 -1.75 23.91 -2.03
C GLY A 579 -0.59 24.83 -1.66
N LEU A 580 0.65 24.38 -1.83
CA LEU A 580 1.84 25.15 -1.49
C LEU A 580 2.28 26.12 -2.59
N LEU A 581 2.04 25.80 -3.87
CA LEU A 581 2.62 26.52 -5.01
C LEU A 581 1.60 27.33 -5.81
N LEU A 582 0.28 27.05 -5.71
CA LEU A 582 -0.73 27.82 -6.44
C LEU A 582 -0.77 29.27 -5.97
N PRO A 583 -0.68 30.26 -6.89
CA PRO A 583 -0.86 31.65 -6.55
C PRO A 583 -2.33 31.94 -6.23
N ARG A 584 -2.56 32.89 -5.31
CA ARG A 584 -3.89 33.44 -5.12
C ARG A 584 -4.27 34.22 -6.39
N ARG A 585 -5.32 33.84 -7.09
CA ARG A 585 -5.86 34.72 -8.13
C ARG A 585 -6.36 35.99 -7.47
N ALA A 586 -5.95 37.14 -8.00
CA ALA A 586 -6.68 38.39 -7.74
C ALA A 586 -8.12 38.14 -8.22
N THR A 587 -9.05 38.18 -7.29
CA THR A 587 -10.50 38.09 -7.53
C THR A 587 -10.95 39.27 -8.31
#